data_43fcc7b1e748b2fee17c73a50a7dce36
#
_entry.id   43fcc7b1e748b2fee17c73a50a7dce36
#
_cell.length_a   1.000
_cell.length_b   1.000
_cell.length_c   1.000
_cell.angle_alpha   90.00
_cell.angle_beta   90.00
_cell.angle_gamma   90.00
#
_symmetry.space_group_name_H-M   'P 1'
#
loop_
_entity.id
_entity.type
_entity.pdbx_description
1 polymer ?
#
loop_
_entity_poly.entity_id
_entity_poly.type
_entity_poly.pdbx_seq_one_letter_code
_entity_poly.pdbx_strand_id
1 'polypeptide(L)'
;MLELKNLSFSVEENGQQKFILRGMNLNIDNSRFVVITGPNGSGKSTLAKLIMGIERPTEGRIFFDGEDITDLSVTERALRGISFAFQQPVRFKGIRVHDLLRIASGKDISITEACNYLSEVGLCARDYINREINSSLSGGELKRIEIATLLARQTKLSVFDEPEAGIDLWSFQNLIRIFENMRRDIKDSSIVIISHQERILRIADEIILLSNGEIRKHGSADEVLPELIGTSAAVDACERLK
;
A
#
# COMPACT_ATOMS: atom_id res chain seq x y z
N MET A 1 12.49 3.17 -10.80
CA MET A 1 12.44 2.68 -9.43
C MET A 1 11.92 1.24 -9.32
N LEU A 2 10.62 0.96 -9.49
CA LEU A 2 10.09 -0.42 -9.54
C LEU A 2 9.72 -0.79 -10.97
N GLU A 3 10.26 -1.92 -11.47
CA GLU A 3 9.97 -2.41 -12.80
C GLU A 3 9.57 -3.89 -12.74
N LEU A 4 8.45 -4.23 -13.35
CA LEU A 4 7.96 -5.60 -13.52
C LEU A 4 8.10 -5.99 -14.98
N LYS A 5 8.76 -7.12 -15.27
CA LYS A 5 8.95 -7.63 -16.62
C LYS A 5 8.29 -8.98 -16.79
N ASN A 6 7.25 -9.01 -17.61
CA ASN A 6 6.50 -10.22 -17.98
C ASN A 6 6.07 -11.06 -16.75
N LEU A 7 5.65 -10.37 -15.67
CA LEU A 7 5.38 -10.98 -14.37
C LEU A 7 4.09 -11.77 -14.39
N SER A 8 4.17 -13.07 -14.10
CA SER A 8 3.01 -13.97 -13.97
C SER A 8 3.02 -14.67 -12.62
N PHE A 9 1.84 -14.94 -12.11
CA PHE A 9 1.65 -15.73 -10.90
C PHE A 9 0.44 -16.65 -11.06
N SER A 10 0.63 -17.92 -10.75
CA SER A 10 -0.41 -18.95 -10.80
C SER A 10 -0.39 -19.79 -9.54
N VAL A 11 -1.54 -20.32 -9.21
CA VAL A 11 -1.76 -21.28 -8.13
C VAL A 11 -2.32 -22.58 -8.71
N GLU A 12 -2.06 -23.70 -8.06
CA GLU A 12 -2.69 -24.96 -8.40
C GLU A 12 -4.01 -25.08 -7.64
N GLU A 13 -5.12 -25.20 -8.36
CA GLU A 13 -6.47 -25.36 -7.80
C GLU A 13 -7.11 -26.58 -8.48
N ASN A 14 -7.45 -27.60 -7.70
CA ASN A 14 -8.05 -28.87 -8.19
C ASN A 14 -7.25 -29.57 -9.31
N GLY A 15 -5.92 -29.53 -9.24
CA GLY A 15 -5.04 -30.13 -10.26
C GLY A 15 -4.95 -29.32 -11.56
N GLN A 16 -5.46 -28.10 -11.57
CA GLN A 16 -5.34 -27.18 -12.71
C GLN A 16 -4.60 -25.92 -12.31
N GLN A 17 -3.76 -25.45 -13.21
CA GLN A 17 -3.04 -24.18 -13.03
C GLN A 17 -3.99 -23.00 -13.30
N LYS A 18 -4.18 -22.17 -12.29
CA LYS A 18 -5.02 -20.96 -12.35
C LYS A 18 -4.13 -19.73 -12.27
N PHE A 19 -4.07 -18.96 -13.33
CA PHE A 19 -3.32 -17.71 -13.35
C PHE A 19 -4.09 -16.62 -12.60
N ILE A 20 -3.42 -16.02 -11.63
CA ILE A 20 -3.90 -14.84 -10.87
C ILE A 20 -3.38 -13.56 -11.54
N LEU A 21 -2.12 -13.56 -12.01
CA LEU A 21 -1.51 -12.50 -12.80
C LEU A 21 -0.91 -13.06 -14.06
N ARG A 22 -0.96 -12.31 -15.17
CA ARG A 22 -0.58 -12.77 -16.52
C ARG A 22 0.29 -11.75 -17.22
N GLY A 23 1.57 -12.07 -17.41
CA GLY A 23 2.49 -11.32 -18.28
C GLY A 23 2.55 -9.82 -18.01
N MET A 24 2.46 -9.41 -16.75
CA MET A 24 2.39 -7.99 -16.38
C MET A 24 3.71 -7.29 -16.66
N ASN A 25 3.62 -6.16 -17.36
CA ASN A 25 4.72 -5.22 -17.53
C ASN A 25 4.29 -3.88 -16.90
N LEU A 26 5.08 -3.39 -15.96
CA LEU A 26 4.79 -2.16 -15.22
C LEU A 26 6.09 -1.46 -14.88
N ASN A 27 6.09 -0.14 -15.04
CA ASN A 27 7.14 0.71 -14.52
C ASN A 27 6.53 1.77 -13.61
N ILE A 28 7.08 1.92 -12.40
CA ILE A 28 6.75 2.98 -11.44
C ILE A 28 8.02 3.77 -11.21
N ASP A 29 8.00 5.04 -11.59
CA ASP A 29 9.12 5.94 -11.43
C ASP A 29 9.30 6.41 -9.98
N ASN A 30 10.42 7.08 -9.70
CA ASN A 30 10.66 7.73 -8.41
C ASN A 30 9.69 8.89 -8.20
N SER A 31 9.44 9.20 -6.93
CA SER A 31 8.65 10.36 -6.52
C SER A 31 7.22 10.35 -7.08
N ARG A 32 6.59 9.18 -7.07
CA ARG A 32 5.22 8.98 -7.55
C ARG A 32 4.29 8.48 -6.44
N PHE A 33 3.08 9.00 -6.47
CA PHE A 33 1.96 8.47 -5.70
C PHE A 33 1.04 7.70 -6.65
N VAL A 34 1.10 6.39 -6.62
CA VAL A 34 0.42 5.49 -7.56
C VAL A 34 -0.71 4.76 -6.84
N VAL A 35 -1.88 4.70 -7.47
CA VAL A 35 -3.00 3.90 -6.97
C VAL A 35 -3.30 2.76 -7.92
N ILE A 36 -3.31 1.54 -7.38
CA ILE A 36 -3.72 0.33 -8.09
C ILE A 36 -5.16 0.05 -7.72
N THR A 37 -6.04 0.03 -8.71
CA THR A 37 -7.47 -0.23 -8.52
C THR A 37 -7.97 -1.34 -9.45
N GLY A 38 -9.21 -1.76 -9.25
CA GLY A 38 -9.86 -2.79 -10.07
C GLY A 38 -10.78 -3.69 -9.25
N PRO A 39 -11.57 -4.56 -9.90
CA PRO A 39 -12.53 -5.44 -9.24
C PRO A 39 -11.89 -6.35 -8.18
N ASN A 40 -12.70 -6.84 -7.26
CA ASN A 40 -12.24 -7.87 -6.31
C ASN A 40 -11.82 -9.13 -7.08
N GLY A 41 -10.74 -9.77 -6.63
CA GLY A 41 -10.17 -10.94 -7.31
C GLY A 41 -9.33 -10.62 -8.56
N SER A 42 -9.09 -9.35 -8.91
CA SER A 42 -8.26 -8.99 -10.08
C SER A 42 -6.75 -9.18 -9.88
N GLY A 43 -6.30 -9.57 -8.67
CA GLY A 43 -4.89 -9.85 -8.38
C GLY A 43 -4.12 -8.72 -7.67
N LYS A 44 -4.77 -7.64 -7.24
CA LYS A 44 -4.12 -6.46 -6.61
C LYS A 44 -3.26 -6.83 -5.39
N SER A 45 -3.85 -7.49 -4.40
CA SER A 45 -3.11 -7.92 -3.20
C SER A 45 -2.05 -8.97 -3.51
N THR A 46 -2.27 -9.81 -4.53
CA THR A 46 -1.25 -10.75 -5.02
C THR A 46 -0.06 -9.99 -5.59
N LEU A 47 -0.30 -8.96 -6.41
CA LEU A 47 0.76 -8.10 -6.93
C LEU A 47 1.58 -7.46 -5.81
N ALA A 48 0.91 -6.92 -4.79
CA ALA A 48 1.59 -6.35 -3.63
C ALA A 48 2.46 -7.39 -2.88
N LYS A 49 1.94 -8.61 -2.69
CA LYS A 49 2.71 -9.71 -2.07
C LYS A 49 3.93 -10.12 -2.89
N LEU A 50 3.83 -10.11 -4.22
CA LEU A 50 4.96 -10.37 -5.12
C LEU A 50 6.02 -9.27 -5.02
N ILE A 51 5.62 -8.00 -5.00
CA ILE A 51 6.53 -6.86 -4.81
C ILE A 51 7.28 -6.97 -3.47
N MET A 52 6.60 -7.42 -2.43
CA MET A 52 7.19 -7.61 -1.10
C MET A 52 8.04 -8.88 -0.95
N GLY A 53 7.93 -9.85 -1.87
CA GLY A 53 8.59 -11.14 -1.75
C GLY A 53 7.93 -12.11 -0.77
N ILE A 54 6.65 -11.86 -0.41
CA ILE A 54 5.83 -12.79 0.36
C ILE A 54 5.46 -13.99 -0.52
N GLU A 55 5.13 -13.71 -1.78
CA GLU A 55 4.93 -14.71 -2.82
C GLU A 55 6.06 -14.60 -3.86
N ARG A 56 6.34 -15.69 -4.58
CA ARG A 56 7.30 -15.71 -5.67
C ARG A 56 6.56 -15.79 -7.00
N PRO A 57 6.97 -15.01 -8.01
CA PRO A 57 6.35 -15.11 -9.33
C PRO A 57 6.59 -16.50 -9.93
N THR A 58 5.62 -16.98 -10.72
CA THR A 58 5.77 -18.20 -11.50
C THR A 58 6.65 -17.94 -12.71
N GLU A 59 6.53 -16.73 -13.31
CA GLU A 59 7.33 -16.29 -14.45
C GLU A 59 7.60 -14.79 -14.35
N GLY A 60 8.63 -14.33 -15.07
CA GLY A 60 9.00 -12.93 -15.14
C GLY A 60 9.94 -12.49 -14.02
N ARG A 61 10.18 -11.19 -13.95
CA ARG A 61 11.14 -10.60 -13.01
C ARG A 61 10.67 -9.31 -12.41
N ILE A 62 11.18 -8.99 -11.22
CA ILE A 62 10.93 -7.77 -10.47
C ILE A 62 12.26 -7.06 -10.25
N PHE A 63 12.35 -5.80 -10.68
CA PHE A 63 13.53 -4.96 -10.48
C PHE A 63 13.17 -3.79 -9.57
N PHE A 64 14.10 -3.45 -8.68
CA PHE A 64 14.00 -2.29 -7.81
C PHE A 64 15.31 -1.51 -7.84
N ASP A 65 15.25 -0.23 -8.20
CA ASP A 65 16.43 0.63 -8.46
C ASP A 65 17.43 0.00 -9.44
N GLY A 66 16.94 -0.76 -10.43
CA GLY A 66 17.75 -1.45 -11.42
C GLY A 66 18.33 -2.80 -10.98
N GLU A 67 18.17 -3.17 -9.71
CA GLU A 67 18.60 -4.48 -9.17
C GLU A 67 17.46 -5.51 -9.33
N ASP A 68 17.78 -6.71 -9.80
CA ASP A 68 16.84 -7.84 -9.81
C ASP A 68 16.59 -8.33 -8.37
N ILE A 69 15.38 -8.14 -7.89
CA ILE A 69 14.96 -8.54 -6.54
C ILE A 69 14.04 -9.78 -6.54
N THR A 70 13.87 -10.44 -7.68
CA THR A 70 12.88 -11.51 -7.88
C THR A 70 12.98 -12.60 -6.83
N ASP A 71 14.18 -13.07 -6.55
CA ASP A 71 14.44 -14.15 -5.59
C ASP A 71 14.76 -13.70 -4.17
N LEU A 72 14.83 -12.39 -3.94
CA LEU A 72 15.14 -11.86 -2.63
C LEU A 72 13.99 -12.07 -1.63
N SER A 73 14.35 -12.40 -0.40
CA SER A 73 13.42 -12.55 0.72
C SER A 73 12.78 -11.20 1.11
N VAL A 74 11.68 -11.26 1.86
CA VAL A 74 11.01 -10.09 2.45
C VAL A 74 12.00 -9.21 3.22
N THR A 75 12.89 -9.82 4.01
CA THR A 75 13.90 -9.10 4.81
C THR A 75 14.90 -8.37 3.92
N GLU A 76 15.41 -9.01 2.87
CA GLU A 76 16.36 -8.38 1.95
C GLU A 76 15.74 -7.22 1.17
N ARG A 77 14.48 -7.36 0.73
CA ARG A 77 13.73 -6.27 0.08
C ARG A 77 13.45 -5.13 1.07
N ALA A 78 13.13 -5.46 2.30
CA ALA A 78 12.93 -4.48 3.34
C ALA A 78 14.22 -3.66 3.64
N LEU A 79 15.40 -4.30 3.64
CA LEU A 79 16.69 -3.63 3.80
C LEU A 79 17.03 -2.73 2.61
N ARG A 80 16.49 -2.98 1.42
CA ARG A 80 16.63 -2.12 0.23
C ARG A 80 15.69 -0.92 0.23
N GLY A 81 14.81 -0.84 1.21
CA GLY A 81 13.91 0.29 1.40
C GLY A 81 12.49 0.06 0.85
N ILE A 82 12.04 -1.18 0.75
CA ILE A 82 10.63 -1.50 0.46
C ILE A 82 9.90 -1.75 1.77
N SER A 83 8.74 -1.12 1.97
CA SER A 83 7.88 -1.34 3.13
C SER A 83 6.45 -1.67 2.73
N PHE A 84 5.74 -2.35 3.61
CA PHE A 84 4.37 -2.82 3.35
C PHE A 84 3.46 -2.62 4.56
N ALA A 85 2.32 -2.02 4.32
CA ALA A 85 1.22 -1.96 5.28
C ALA A 85 0.13 -2.95 4.86
N PHE A 86 -0.13 -3.91 5.73
CA PHE A 86 -1.13 -4.94 5.48
C PHE A 86 -2.56 -4.40 5.54
N GLN A 87 -3.49 -5.06 4.86
CA GLN A 87 -4.92 -4.76 4.97
C GLN A 87 -5.39 -4.76 6.44
N GLN A 88 -4.97 -5.77 7.20
CA GLN A 88 -5.16 -5.81 8.64
C GLN A 88 -3.85 -5.48 9.36
N PRO A 89 -3.81 -4.41 10.17
CA PRO A 89 -2.60 -4.04 10.89
C PRO A 89 -2.19 -5.13 11.89
N VAL A 90 -0.86 -5.37 11.97
CA VAL A 90 -0.29 -6.37 12.85
C VAL A 90 -0.32 -5.87 14.29
N ARG A 91 -0.67 -6.74 15.23
CA ARG A 91 -0.64 -6.49 16.66
C ARG A 91 0.58 -7.13 17.29
N PHE A 92 1.27 -6.39 18.15
CA PHE A 92 2.46 -6.85 18.83
C PHE A 92 2.22 -6.88 20.34
N LYS A 93 2.18 -8.07 20.93
CA LYS A 93 2.02 -8.19 22.37
C LYS A 93 3.32 -7.80 23.10
N GLY A 94 3.21 -6.94 24.11
CA GLY A 94 4.36 -6.54 24.93
C GLY A 94 5.24 -5.44 24.31
N ILE A 95 4.87 -4.87 23.15
CA ILE A 95 5.60 -3.78 22.49
C ILE A 95 4.79 -2.48 22.63
N ARG A 96 5.44 -1.41 23.08
CA ARG A 96 4.84 -0.07 23.15
C ARG A 96 5.03 0.65 21.81
N VAL A 97 4.20 1.66 21.59
CA VAL A 97 4.27 2.49 20.36
C VAL A 97 5.65 3.11 20.17
N HIS A 98 6.25 3.68 21.23
CA HIS A 98 7.63 4.20 21.17
C HIS A 98 8.64 3.14 20.75
N ASP A 99 8.56 1.94 21.34
CA ASP A 99 9.49 0.85 21.02
C ASP A 99 9.34 0.39 19.58
N LEU A 100 8.10 0.33 19.06
CA LEU A 100 7.85 -0.01 17.66
C LEU A 100 8.42 1.05 16.71
N LEU A 101 8.22 2.33 16.97
CA LEU A 101 8.77 3.42 16.17
C LEU A 101 10.30 3.40 16.16
N ARG A 102 10.93 3.13 17.31
CA ARG A 102 12.39 2.97 17.43
C ARG A 102 12.90 1.80 16.61
N ILE A 103 12.25 0.64 16.70
CA ILE A 103 12.59 -0.55 15.89
C ILE A 103 12.44 -0.23 14.41
N ALA A 104 11.34 0.41 14.01
CA ALA A 104 11.06 0.74 12.61
C ALA A 104 12.08 1.71 12.02
N SER A 105 12.49 2.72 12.78
CA SER A 105 13.48 3.72 12.34
C SER A 105 14.88 3.15 12.16
N GLY A 106 15.18 2.00 12.80
CA GLY A 106 16.53 1.44 12.85
C GLY A 106 17.55 2.31 13.60
N LYS A 107 17.08 3.31 14.33
CA LYS A 107 17.89 4.29 15.09
C LYS A 107 17.35 4.40 16.51
N ASP A 108 18.18 4.91 17.40
CA ASP A 108 17.73 5.31 18.74
C ASP A 108 17.09 6.71 18.64
N ILE A 109 15.80 6.73 18.30
CA ILE A 109 15.04 7.97 18.18
C ILE A 109 14.66 8.51 19.55
N SER A 110 14.71 9.82 19.69
CA SER A 110 14.23 10.51 20.89
C SER A 110 12.69 10.41 21.03
N ILE A 111 12.20 10.60 22.24
CA ILE A 111 10.74 10.71 22.49
C ILE A 111 10.13 11.81 21.63
N THR A 112 10.84 12.94 21.45
CA THR A 112 10.38 14.07 20.63
C THR A 112 10.20 13.67 19.16
N GLU A 113 11.15 12.92 18.58
CA GLU A 113 11.02 12.42 17.20
C GLU A 113 9.85 11.42 17.07
N ALA A 114 9.70 10.52 18.02
CA ALA A 114 8.55 9.61 18.05
C ALA A 114 7.22 10.36 18.17
N CYS A 115 7.17 11.44 18.96
CA CYS A 115 6.00 12.31 19.07
C CYS A 115 5.68 13.00 17.73
N ASN A 116 6.69 13.41 16.96
CA ASN A 116 6.48 14.01 15.64
C ASN A 116 5.80 13.03 14.68
N TYR A 117 6.29 11.78 14.57
CA TYR A 117 5.65 10.75 13.74
C TYR A 117 4.20 10.49 14.13
N LEU A 118 3.88 10.47 15.44
CA LEU A 118 2.50 10.31 15.91
C LEU A 118 1.64 11.52 15.54
N SER A 119 2.18 12.73 15.64
CA SER A 119 1.48 13.96 15.26
C SER A 119 1.17 14.00 13.76
N GLU A 120 2.08 13.56 12.90
CA GLU A 120 1.89 13.47 11.45
C GLU A 120 0.70 12.59 11.07
N VAL A 121 0.45 11.52 11.84
CA VAL A 121 -0.71 10.65 11.66
C VAL A 121 -1.93 11.06 12.51
N GLY A 122 -1.91 12.24 13.12
CA GLY A 122 -3.02 12.78 13.89
C GLY A 122 -3.29 12.02 15.20
N LEU A 123 -2.27 11.45 15.83
CA LEU A 123 -2.35 10.85 17.15
C LEU A 123 -1.68 11.76 18.19
N CYS A 124 -2.38 11.97 19.33
CA CYS A 124 -1.80 12.70 20.44
C CYS A 124 -0.67 11.87 21.07
N ALA A 125 0.57 12.33 20.93
CA ALA A 125 1.72 11.59 21.41
C ALA A 125 1.64 11.27 22.92
N ARG A 126 1.13 12.23 23.73
CA ARG A 126 0.97 12.04 25.19
C ARG A 126 0.12 10.80 25.51
N ASP A 127 -0.92 10.56 24.71
CA ASP A 127 -1.89 9.50 24.97
C ASP A 127 -1.46 8.15 24.41
N TYR A 128 -0.58 8.14 23.39
CA TYR A 128 -0.23 6.91 22.64
C TYR A 128 1.19 6.43 22.83
N ILE A 129 2.17 7.30 23.08
CA ILE A 129 3.60 6.97 23.05
C ILE A 129 3.97 5.78 23.94
N ASN A 130 3.35 5.64 25.12
CA ASN A 130 3.59 4.59 26.09
C ASN A 130 2.56 3.47 26.04
N ARG A 131 1.56 3.54 25.14
CA ARG A 131 0.54 2.48 25.01
C ARG A 131 1.13 1.24 24.37
N GLU A 132 0.69 0.09 24.85
CA GLU A 132 0.98 -1.20 24.24
C GLU A 132 0.13 -1.39 22.96
N ILE A 133 0.72 -1.99 21.93
CA ILE A 133 0.06 -2.29 20.64
C ILE A 133 -0.73 -3.59 20.78
N ASN A 134 -1.86 -3.50 21.43
CA ASN A 134 -2.71 -4.64 21.75
C ASN A 134 -4.18 -4.42 21.30
N SER A 135 -5.08 -5.24 21.81
CA SER A 135 -6.51 -5.22 21.46
C SER A 135 -7.28 -4.01 22.02
N SER A 136 -6.67 -3.17 22.87
CA SER A 136 -7.30 -1.95 23.38
C SER A 136 -7.29 -0.79 22.38
N LEU A 137 -6.48 -0.89 21.32
CA LEU A 137 -6.44 0.07 20.22
C LEU A 137 -7.54 -0.24 19.19
N SER A 138 -8.24 0.79 18.74
CA SER A 138 -9.20 0.68 17.63
C SER A 138 -8.47 0.38 16.30
N GLY A 139 -9.20 -0.13 15.31
CA GLY A 139 -8.64 -0.37 13.98
C GLY A 139 -8.01 0.88 13.35
N GLY A 140 -8.67 2.02 13.47
CA GLY A 140 -8.16 3.29 12.95
C GLY A 140 -6.93 3.80 13.70
N GLU A 141 -6.81 3.58 15.01
CA GLU A 141 -5.60 3.91 15.78
C GLU A 141 -4.42 3.01 15.37
N LEU A 142 -4.65 1.71 15.26
CA LEU A 142 -3.64 0.76 14.82
C LEU A 142 -3.13 1.09 13.42
N LYS A 143 -4.03 1.41 12.48
CA LYS A 143 -3.66 1.79 11.11
C LYS A 143 -2.80 3.05 11.09
N ARG A 144 -3.13 4.07 11.88
CA ARG A 144 -2.33 5.29 11.99
C ARG A 144 -0.96 5.02 12.63
N ILE A 145 -0.88 4.15 13.63
CA ILE A 145 0.40 3.73 14.21
C ILE A 145 1.24 2.96 13.16
N GLU A 146 0.63 2.07 12.39
CA GLU A 146 1.30 1.38 11.27
C GLU A 146 1.90 2.38 10.28
N ILE A 147 1.12 3.39 9.85
CA ILE A 147 1.62 4.45 8.95
C ILE A 147 2.76 5.23 9.62
N ALA A 148 2.65 5.59 10.90
CA ALA A 148 3.74 6.25 11.62
C ALA A 148 5.03 5.42 11.62
N THR A 149 4.94 4.08 11.68
CA THR A 149 6.13 3.21 11.57
C THR A 149 6.75 3.22 10.17
N LEU A 150 5.94 3.33 9.11
CA LEU A 150 6.45 3.48 7.75
C LEU A 150 7.15 4.84 7.56
N LEU A 151 6.58 5.91 8.09
CA LEU A 151 7.20 7.24 8.09
C LEU A 151 8.53 7.24 8.84
N ALA A 152 8.58 6.64 10.03
CA ALA A 152 9.80 6.53 10.83
C ALA A 152 10.91 5.72 10.11
N ARG A 153 10.52 4.74 9.30
CA ARG A 153 11.44 3.90 8.54
C ARG A 153 12.07 4.62 7.34
N GLN A 154 11.44 5.66 6.79
CA GLN A 154 11.93 6.43 5.63
C GLN A 154 12.28 5.54 4.43
N THR A 155 11.33 4.70 4.01
CA THR A 155 11.54 3.76 2.91
C THR A 155 11.44 4.44 1.54
N LYS A 156 12.12 3.88 0.53
CA LYS A 156 12.06 4.34 -0.85
C LYS A 156 10.73 3.99 -1.52
N LEU A 157 10.17 2.83 -1.19
CA LEU A 157 8.87 2.37 -1.68
C LEU A 157 7.99 1.93 -0.52
N SER A 158 6.85 2.59 -0.34
CA SER A 158 5.83 2.20 0.62
C SER A 158 4.61 1.65 -0.11
N VAL A 159 4.24 0.40 0.17
CA VAL A 159 3.07 -0.26 -0.41
C VAL A 159 1.99 -0.40 0.66
N PHE A 160 0.77 0.03 0.36
CA PHE A 160 -0.39 -0.07 1.24
C PHE A 160 -1.47 -0.92 0.57
N ASP A 161 -1.89 -1.99 1.24
CA ASP A 161 -2.97 -2.85 0.75
C ASP A 161 -4.27 -2.53 1.47
N GLU A 162 -5.21 -1.89 0.77
CA GLU A 162 -6.52 -1.44 1.25
C GLU A 162 -6.45 -0.80 2.65
N PRO A 163 -5.69 0.31 2.80
CA PRO A 163 -5.46 0.92 4.11
C PRO A 163 -6.74 1.45 4.78
N GLU A 164 -7.80 1.63 4.01
CA GLU A 164 -9.12 2.04 4.47
C GLU A 164 -9.99 0.89 5.00
N ALA A 165 -9.58 -0.36 4.83
CA ALA A 165 -10.40 -1.49 5.22
C ALA A 165 -10.65 -1.55 6.74
N GLY A 166 -11.92 -1.63 7.13
CA GLY A 166 -12.31 -1.79 8.54
C GLY A 166 -12.16 -0.56 9.42
N ILE A 167 -11.99 0.64 8.83
CA ILE A 167 -11.97 1.91 9.57
C ILE A 167 -13.27 2.69 9.38
N ASP A 168 -13.63 3.49 10.39
CA ASP A 168 -14.80 4.35 10.35
C ASP A 168 -14.59 5.60 9.48
N LEU A 169 -15.68 6.30 9.17
CA LEU A 169 -15.67 7.48 8.30
C LEU A 169 -14.74 8.60 8.78
N TRP A 170 -14.66 8.83 10.08
CA TRP A 170 -13.83 9.91 10.64
C TRP A 170 -12.34 9.54 10.55
N SER A 171 -12.01 8.29 10.85
CA SER A 171 -10.66 7.74 10.68
C SER A 171 -10.24 7.75 9.21
N PHE A 172 -11.16 7.46 8.28
CA PHE A 172 -10.90 7.53 6.85
C PHE A 172 -10.58 8.96 6.38
N GLN A 173 -11.31 9.98 6.86
CA GLN A 173 -10.98 11.38 6.53
C GLN A 173 -9.57 11.77 7.00
N ASN A 174 -9.18 11.32 8.19
CA ASN A 174 -7.82 11.55 8.69
C ASN A 174 -6.78 10.81 7.83
N LEU A 175 -7.08 9.58 7.40
CA LEU A 175 -6.21 8.79 6.52
C LEU A 175 -5.95 9.51 5.19
N ILE A 176 -6.98 10.10 4.56
CA ILE A 176 -6.82 10.89 3.34
C ILE A 176 -5.84 12.05 3.57
N ARG A 177 -6.01 12.82 4.65
CA ARG A 177 -5.09 13.93 4.98
C ARG A 177 -3.65 13.47 5.17
N ILE A 178 -3.45 12.30 5.79
CA ILE A 178 -2.12 11.71 5.95
C ILE A 178 -1.51 11.42 4.57
N PHE A 179 -2.26 10.79 3.67
CA PHE A 179 -1.78 10.50 2.32
C PHE A 179 -1.55 11.76 1.48
N GLU A 180 -2.39 12.79 1.61
CA GLU A 180 -2.15 14.10 0.96
C GLU A 180 -0.85 14.74 1.45
N ASN A 181 -0.56 14.67 2.76
CA ASN A 181 0.70 15.16 3.31
C ASN A 181 1.88 14.32 2.81
N MET A 182 1.80 12.99 2.89
CA MET A 182 2.84 12.09 2.38
C MET A 182 3.14 12.38 0.90
N ARG A 183 2.10 12.55 0.06
CA ARG A 183 2.27 12.90 -1.36
C ARG A 183 3.02 14.22 -1.54
N ARG A 184 2.68 15.25 -0.75
CA ARG A 184 3.32 16.58 -0.83
C ARG A 184 4.80 16.51 -0.47
N ASP A 185 5.14 15.66 0.50
CA ASP A 185 6.48 15.55 1.06
C ASP A 185 7.35 14.50 0.34
N ILE A 186 6.79 13.82 -0.70
CA ILE A 186 7.54 12.89 -1.55
C ILE A 186 8.68 13.62 -2.27
N LYS A 187 9.91 13.14 -2.07
CA LYS A 187 11.12 13.62 -2.78
C LYS A 187 11.85 12.49 -3.49
N ASP A 188 12.33 11.51 -2.73
CA ASP A 188 13.15 10.39 -3.22
C ASP A 188 12.49 9.04 -2.93
N SER A 189 11.21 9.03 -2.61
CA SER A 189 10.43 7.84 -2.31
C SER A 189 9.21 7.76 -3.22
N SER A 190 8.54 6.61 -3.26
CA SER A 190 7.27 6.45 -3.95
C SER A 190 6.27 5.71 -3.07
N ILE A 191 5.00 5.97 -3.30
CA ILE A 191 3.90 5.37 -2.58
C ILE A 191 3.02 4.62 -3.57
N VAL A 192 2.72 3.37 -3.26
CA VAL A 192 1.77 2.54 -4.00
C VAL A 192 0.63 2.17 -3.06
N ILE A 193 -0.59 2.55 -3.41
CA ILE A 193 -1.79 2.20 -2.63
C ILE A 193 -2.69 1.32 -3.47
N ILE A 194 -3.08 0.18 -2.93
CA ILE A 194 -4.19 -0.61 -3.47
C ILE A 194 -5.46 -0.08 -2.83
N SER A 195 -6.36 0.47 -3.62
CA SER A 195 -7.63 0.99 -3.14
C SER A 195 -8.66 1.09 -4.27
N HIS A 196 -9.93 1.04 -3.89
CA HIS A 196 -11.07 1.33 -4.77
C HIS A 196 -11.83 2.61 -4.34
N GLN A 197 -11.31 3.32 -3.33
CA GLN A 197 -11.93 4.53 -2.81
C GLN A 197 -11.63 5.74 -3.70
N GLU A 198 -12.69 6.37 -4.22
CA GLU A 198 -12.57 7.52 -5.12
C GLU A 198 -11.68 8.64 -4.54
N ARG A 199 -11.78 8.91 -3.25
CA ARG A 199 -10.97 9.95 -2.60
C ARG A 199 -9.47 9.64 -2.65
N ILE A 200 -9.07 8.37 -2.54
CA ILE A 200 -7.67 7.95 -2.68
C ILE A 200 -7.25 8.03 -4.15
N LEU A 201 -8.10 7.63 -5.09
CA LEU A 201 -7.85 7.76 -6.53
C LEU A 201 -7.62 9.22 -6.94
N ARG A 202 -8.36 10.17 -6.37
CA ARG A 202 -8.24 11.61 -6.68
C ARG A 202 -6.92 12.26 -6.27
N ILE A 203 -6.22 11.71 -5.29
CA ILE A 203 -4.91 12.22 -4.85
C ILE A 203 -3.73 11.54 -5.54
N ALA A 204 -3.99 10.57 -6.43
CA ALA A 204 -2.95 9.87 -7.17
C ALA A 204 -2.30 10.76 -8.23
N ASP A 205 -1.02 10.52 -8.51
CA ASP A 205 -0.35 11.01 -9.72
C ASP A 205 -0.68 10.09 -10.89
N GLU A 206 -0.69 8.78 -10.63
CA GLU A 206 -0.96 7.74 -11.63
C GLU A 206 -1.93 6.70 -11.06
N ILE A 207 -2.79 6.18 -11.94
CA ILE A 207 -3.73 5.11 -11.63
C ILE A 207 -3.45 3.92 -12.54
N ILE A 208 -3.40 2.73 -11.93
CA ILE A 208 -3.28 1.45 -12.61
C ILE A 208 -4.58 0.68 -12.42
N LEU A 209 -5.30 0.43 -13.50
CA LEU A 209 -6.50 -0.40 -13.50
C LEU A 209 -6.13 -1.85 -13.78
N LEU A 210 -6.30 -2.71 -12.78
CA LEU A 210 -6.07 -4.14 -12.87
C LEU A 210 -7.39 -4.89 -13.05
N SER A 211 -7.47 -5.77 -14.04
CA SER A 211 -8.65 -6.63 -14.26
C SER A 211 -8.23 -7.97 -14.84
N ASN A 212 -8.77 -9.06 -14.30
CA ASN A 212 -8.50 -10.43 -14.74
C ASN A 212 -6.99 -10.78 -14.76
N GLY A 213 -6.22 -10.24 -13.82
CA GLY A 213 -4.78 -10.48 -13.71
C GLY A 213 -3.91 -9.71 -14.70
N GLU A 214 -4.48 -8.73 -15.44
CA GLU A 214 -3.78 -7.93 -16.44
C GLU A 214 -3.96 -6.42 -16.16
N ILE A 215 -2.98 -5.62 -16.57
CA ILE A 215 -3.12 -4.16 -16.57
C ILE A 215 -4.01 -3.78 -17.76
N ARG A 216 -5.21 -3.25 -17.48
CA ARG A 216 -6.14 -2.78 -18.49
C ARG A 216 -5.88 -1.34 -18.92
N LYS A 217 -5.47 -0.54 -17.94
CA LYS A 217 -5.11 0.86 -18.18
C LYS A 217 -4.06 1.31 -17.17
N HIS A 218 -3.16 2.16 -17.60
CA HIS A 218 -2.19 2.85 -16.78
C HIS A 218 -2.00 4.26 -17.35
N GLY A 219 -2.09 5.26 -16.50
CA GLY A 219 -1.95 6.67 -16.92
C GLY A 219 -2.11 7.62 -15.75
N SER A 220 -2.10 8.92 -16.05
CA SER A 220 -2.35 9.95 -15.04
C SER A 220 -3.74 9.82 -14.43
N ALA A 221 -3.91 10.30 -13.20
CA ALA A 221 -5.22 10.28 -12.55
C ALA A 221 -6.27 11.03 -13.36
N ASP A 222 -5.89 12.15 -14.01
CA ASP A 222 -6.78 12.94 -14.83
C ASP A 222 -7.30 12.20 -16.08
N GLU A 223 -6.52 11.26 -16.62
CA GLU A 223 -6.90 10.45 -17.79
C GLU A 223 -7.71 9.21 -17.41
N VAL A 224 -7.40 8.58 -16.27
CA VAL A 224 -8.00 7.28 -15.90
C VAL A 224 -9.27 7.45 -15.07
N LEU A 225 -9.30 8.43 -14.15
CA LEU A 225 -10.40 8.60 -13.20
C LEU A 225 -11.76 8.88 -13.85
N PRO A 226 -11.88 9.74 -14.90
CA PRO A 226 -13.17 10.00 -15.53
C PRO A 226 -13.83 8.75 -16.12
N GLU A 227 -13.04 7.84 -16.68
CA GLU A 227 -13.56 6.57 -17.22
C GLU A 227 -14.04 5.63 -16.11
N LEU A 228 -13.30 5.56 -14.99
CA LEU A 228 -13.69 4.73 -13.85
C LEU A 228 -15.01 5.20 -13.24
N ILE A 229 -15.20 6.51 -13.08
CA ILE A 229 -16.43 7.09 -12.53
C ILE A 229 -17.58 6.96 -13.55
N GLY A 230 -17.33 7.20 -14.83
CA GLY A 230 -18.33 7.09 -15.89
C GLY A 230 -18.86 5.67 -16.07
N THR A 231 -18.01 4.66 -15.97
CA THR A 231 -18.42 3.23 -16.03
C THR A 231 -19.17 2.81 -14.77
N SER A 232 -18.82 3.30 -13.59
CA SER A 232 -19.55 3.04 -12.34
C SER A 232 -20.96 3.60 -12.38
N ALA A 233 -21.14 4.84 -12.84
CA ALA A 233 -22.46 5.45 -12.97
C ALA A 233 -23.35 4.75 -13.99
N ALA A 234 -22.79 4.18 -15.05
CA ALA A 234 -23.54 3.41 -16.04
C ALA A 234 -24.00 2.03 -15.51
N VAL A 235 -23.18 1.37 -14.68
CA VAL A 235 -23.55 0.09 -14.04
C VAL A 235 -24.65 0.29 -13.00
N ASP A 236 -24.53 1.34 -12.16
CA ASP A 236 -25.56 1.69 -11.16
C ASP A 236 -26.91 2.06 -11.81
N ALA A 237 -26.88 2.71 -12.97
CA ALA A 237 -28.10 3.03 -13.74
C ALA A 237 -28.78 1.77 -14.30
N CYS A 238 -28.01 0.76 -14.72
CA CYS A 238 -28.50 -0.49 -15.25
C CYS A 238 -29.09 -1.41 -14.17
N GLU A 239 -28.55 -1.38 -12.94
CA GLU A 239 -29.07 -2.14 -11.80
C GLU A 239 -30.37 -1.56 -11.22
N ARG A 240 -30.60 -0.26 -11.33
CA ARG A 240 -31.85 0.41 -10.89
C ARG A 240 -33.02 0.22 -11.85
N LEU A 241 -32.79 -0.34 -13.03
CA LEU A 241 -33.81 -0.61 -14.06
C LEU A 241 -34.22 -2.08 -14.12
N LYS A 242 -33.75 -2.92 -13.20
CA LYS A 242 -34.21 -4.31 -12.96
C LYS A 242 -35.01 -4.36 -11.68
#